data_45ef730ed904b343c13753176edf2cb4
#
_entry.id   45ef730ed904b343c13753176edf2cb4
#
_cell.length_a   1.000
_cell.length_b   1.000
_cell.length_c   1.000
_cell.angle_alpha   90.00
_cell.angle_beta   90.00
_cell.angle_gamma   90.00
#
_symmetry.space_group_name_H-M   'P 1'
#
loop_
_entity.id
_entity.type
_entity.pdbx_description
1 polymer ?
#
loop_
_entity_poly.entity_id
_entity_poly.type
_entity_poly.pdbx_seq_one_letter_code
_entity_poly.pdbx_strand_id
1 'polypeptide(L)'
;MLRDSLPDVLFKLHYRPLTNLTLSNRDVSMESKQDKPRTQKIAGKTGKDNKGDFMADRNDWNRKMIEEFRANGGKVGGMWEGRPLLLLTTTGAKSDQRHTIPAMYLPDGDRLLIFATKGGAPSHPDWYHNLVAHPEVTVEVGTETYEATATVLTGEERDRLYARQAELYPQFGDYQKRTTRKIPVIALERRKG
;
A
#
# COMPACT_ATOMS: atom_id res chain seq x y z
N MET A 1 22.61 -0.17 -40.98
CA MET A 1 23.08 0.88 -40.07
C MET A 1 21.99 1.90 -39.96
N LEU A 2 21.22 1.88 -38.93
CA LEU A 2 20.44 3.01 -38.40
C LEU A 2 19.88 2.53 -37.07
N ARG A 3 20.45 3.06 -35.99
CA ARG A 3 19.97 2.89 -34.61
C ARG A 3 18.87 3.91 -34.42
N ASP A 4 17.64 3.51 -34.35
CA ASP A 4 16.54 4.37 -33.91
C ASP A 4 16.47 4.33 -32.39
N SER A 5 16.90 5.46 -31.83
CA SER A 5 16.74 5.81 -30.42
C SER A 5 15.28 6.06 -30.14
N LEU A 6 14.68 5.28 -29.24
CA LEU A 6 13.39 5.59 -28.64
C LEU A 6 13.56 6.79 -27.70
N PRO A 7 12.65 7.78 -27.75
CA PRO A 7 12.74 8.96 -26.90
C PRO A 7 12.41 8.63 -25.44
N ASP A 8 13.33 9.04 -24.59
CA ASP A 8 13.20 9.14 -23.14
C ASP A 8 12.00 10.03 -22.79
N VAL A 9 10.84 9.44 -22.52
CA VAL A 9 9.70 10.18 -22.00
C VAL A 9 9.97 10.50 -20.55
N LEU A 10 10.55 11.66 -20.35
CA LEU A 10 10.74 12.32 -19.05
C LEU A 10 9.38 12.46 -18.34
N PHE A 11 9.09 11.55 -17.42
CA PHE A 11 8.02 11.69 -16.45
C PHE A 11 8.47 12.68 -15.36
N LYS A 12 8.53 13.98 -15.70
CA LYS A 12 8.63 15.06 -14.72
C LYS A 12 7.27 15.24 -14.05
N LEU A 13 6.97 14.44 -13.06
CA LEU A 13 5.92 14.75 -12.09
C LEU A 13 6.39 15.92 -11.23
N HIS A 14 5.70 17.05 -11.35
CA HIS A 14 5.84 18.22 -10.49
C HIS A 14 5.36 17.86 -9.08
N TYR A 15 6.28 17.46 -8.23
CA TYR A 15 6.05 17.40 -6.78
C TYR A 15 6.15 18.83 -6.24
N ARG A 16 5.01 19.44 -5.90
CA ARG A 16 4.97 20.64 -5.07
C ARG A 16 4.96 20.21 -3.59
N PRO A 17 6.00 20.49 -2.81
CA PRO A 17 5.92 20.32 -1.36
C PRO A 17 4.96 21.37 -0.80
N LEU A 18 3.98 20.94 -0.02
CA LEU A 18 3.15 21.83 0.80
C LEU A 18 4.04 22.43 1.88
N THR A 19 4.45 23.66 1.67
CA THR A 19 5.15 24.48 2.65
C THR A 19 4.20 24.82 3.79
N ASN A 20 4.70 24.63 5.01
CA ASN A 20 4.15 24.99 6.31
C ASN A 20 3.29 26.27 6.30
N LEU A 21 2.00 26.14 6.64
CA LEU A 21 1.23 27.24 7.18
C LEU A 21 1.51 27.32 8.68
N THR A 22 2.30 28.29 9.06
CA THR A 22 2.42 28.80 10.42
C THR A 22 1.09 29.47 10.81
N LEU A 23 0.34 28.83 11.68
CA LEU A 23 -0.79 29.48 12.37
C LEU A 23 -0.23 30.29 13.56
N SER A 24 -0.36 31.62 13.43
CA SER A 24 -0.09 32.59 14.45
C SER A 24 -1.11 32.45 15.59
N ASN A 25 -0.60 32.26 16.80
CA ASN A 25 -1.35 32.41 18.04
C ASN A 25 -1.83 33.83 18.17
N ARG A 26 -3.13 34.02 18.33
CA ARG A 26 -3.72 35.19 19.00
C ARG A 26 -4.62 34.73 20.14
N ASP A 27 -4.26 35.24 21.30
CA ASP A 27 -4.94 35.14 22.58
C ASP A 27 -6.43 35.43 22.47
N VAL A 28 -7.25 34.60 23.11
CA VAL A 28 -8.50 35.04 23.72
C VAL A 28 -8.65 34.32 25.06
N SER A 29 -8.35 35.07 26.12
CA SER A 29 -8.79 34.76 27.49
C SER A 29 -10.29 34.92 27.56
N MET A 30 -11.01 33.93 28.06
CA MET A 30 -12.27 34.14 28.78
C MET A 30 -12.53 33.05 29.80
N GLU A 31 -12.83 33.55 30.97
CA GLU A 31 -12.98 32.96 32.29
C GLU A 31 -14.29 32.18 32.47
N SER A 32 -14.19 31.16 33.34
CA SER A 32 -15.19 30.65 34.28
C SER A 32 -16.47 29.96 33.79
N LYS A 33 -16.64 28.70 34.15
CA LYS A 33 -17.43 28.25 35.33
C LYS A 33 -17.33 26.74 35.45
N GLN A 34 -16.98 26.31 36.65
CA GLN A 34 -17.03 24.91 37.08
C GLN A 34 -18.48 24.40 37.06
N ASP A 35 -18.68 23.33 36.30
CA ASP A 35 -19.75 22.39 36.55
C ASP A 35 -19.18 20.95 36.46
N LYS A 36 -19.24 20.25 37.59
CA LYS A 36 -18.79 18.86 37.69
C LYS A 36 -19.86 17.95 37.10
N PRO A 37 -19.59 17.16 36.06
CA PRO A 37 -20.48 16.07 35.76
C PRO A 37 -20.11 14.81 36.57
N ARG A 38 -21.09 14.36 37.26
CA ARG A 38 -21.42 13.10 37.89
C ARG A 38 -20.72 11.91 37.25
N THR A 39 -19.87 11.23 38.04
CA THR A 39 -19.28 9.93 37.73
C THR A 39 -20.36 8.89 37.44
N GLN A 40 -20.61 8.59 36.18
CA GLN A 40 -21.24 7.32 35.80
C GLN A 40 -20.14 6.27 35.68
N LYS A 41 -20.21 5.25 36.55
CA LYS A 41 -19.47 4.00 36.44
C LYS A 41 -19.86 3.33 35.11
N ILE A 42 -18.99 3.41 34.12
CA ILE A 42 -19.09 2.57 32.94
C ILE A 42 -18.48 1.21 33.30
N ALA A 43 -19.37 0.22 33.44
CA ALA A 43 -19.00 -1.17 33.64
C ALA A 43 -18.09 -1.63 32.50
N GLY A 44 -16.98 -2.27 32.87
CA GLY A 44 -15.97 -2.76 31.95
C GLY A 44 -16.57 -3.70 30.90
N LYS A 45 -16.45 -3.32 29.63
CA LYS A 45 -16.53 -4.26 28.50
C LYS A 45 -15.16 -4.87 28.31
N THR A 46 -15.09 -6.15 28.55
CA THR A 46 -13.94 -7.03 28.41
C THR A 46 -13.43 -7.00 26.96
N GLY A 47 -12.12 -6.76 26.83
CA GLY A 47 -11.42 -6.60 25.54
C GLY A 47 -11.29 -7.90 24.71
N LYS A 48 -12.39 -8.37 24.13
CA LYS A 48 -12.36 -9.49 23.17
C LYS A 48 -12.85 -9.14 21.76
N ASP A 49 -13.42 -7.96 21.52
CA ASP A 49 -14.15 -7.67 20.28
C ASP A 49 -13.38 -6.76 19.28
N ASN A 50 -12.22 -6.24 19.66
CA ASN A 50 -11.51 -5.23 18.85
C ASN A 50 -10.83 -5.78 17.58
N LYS A 51 -10.56 -7.08 17.49
CA LYS A 51 -9.87 -7.69 16.35
C LYS A 51 -10.82 -7.99 15.19
N GLY A 52 -12.07 -8.31 15.50
CA GLY A 52 -13.14 -8.57 14.52
C GLY A 52 -13.55 -7.29 13.79
N ASP A 53 -13.80 -6.23 14.53
CA ASP A 53 -14.21 -4.93 13.98
C ASP A 53 -13.12 -4.32 13.08
N PHE A 54 -11.85 -4.38 13.51
CA PHE A 54 -10.72 -3.85 12.72
C PHE A 54 -10.50 -4.61 11.39
N MET A 55 -10.78 -5.91 11.36
CA MET A 55 -10.68 -6.72 10.15
C MET A 55 -11.87 -6.48 9.21
N ALA A 56 -13.07 -6.29 9.74
CA ALA A 56 -14.26 -5.94 8.97
C ALA A 56 -14.09 -4.58 8.28
N ASP A 57 -13.63 -3.56 9.00
CA ASP A 57 -13.35 -2.21 8.47
C ASP A 57 -12.32 -2.23 7.35
N ARG A 58 -11.25 -3.04 7.48
CA ARG A 58 -10.22 -3.15 6.46
C ARG A 58 -10.71 -3.85 5.21
N ASN A 59 -11.55 -4.87 5.35
CA ASN A 59 -12.14 -5.58 4.21
C ASN A 59 -13.12 -4.67 3.45
N ASP A 60 -13.92 -3.89 4.16
CA ASP A 60 -14.84 -2.92 3.57
C ASP A 60 -14.08 -1.80 2.85
N TRP A 61 -13.00 -1.33 3.44
CA TRP A 61 -12.13 -0.33 2.83
C TRP A 61 -11.48 -0.86 1.54
N ASN A 62 -10.90 -2.07 1.58
CA ASN A 62 -10.33 -2.71 0.40
C ASN A 62 -11.37 -2.89 -0.70
N ARG A 63 -12.59 -3.33 -0.36
CA ARG A 63 -13.68 -3.51 -1.31
C ARG A 63 -14.02 -2.20 -2.03
N LYS A 64 -14.22 -1.11 -1.29
CA LYS A 64 -14.51 0.21 -1.85
C LYS A 64 -13.40 0.69 -2.79
N MET A 65 -12.15 0.50 -2.39
CA MET A 65 -11.01 0.87 -3.22
C MET A 65 -10.92 0.03 -4.51
N ILE A 66 -11.21 -1.26 -4.45
CA ILE A 66 -11.25 -2.15 -5.62
C ILE A 66 -12.36 -1.72 -6.58
N GLU A 67 -13.55 -1.43 -6.06
CA GLU A 67 -14.69 -0.94 -6.84
C GLU A 67 -14.34 0.39 -7.54
N GLU A 68 -13.78 1.36 -6.80
CA GLU A 68 -13.37 2.65 -7.33
C GLU A 68 -12.27 2.51 -8.41
N PHE A 69 -11.25 1.68 -8.16
CA PHE A 69 -10.17 1.40 -9.10
C PHE A 69 -10.74 0.88 -10.43
N ARG A 70 -11.62 -0.11 -10.40
CA ARG A 70 -12.23 -0.71 -11.59
C ARG A 70 -13.16 0.24 -12.32
N ALA A 71 -13.95 1.03 -11.59
CA ALA A 71 -14.87 2.02 -12.15
C ALA A 71 -14.15 3.17 -12.87
N ASN A 72 -12.93 3.53 -12.41
CA ASN A 72 -12.19 4.70 -12.89
C ASN A 72 -10.92 4.34 -13.71
N GLY A 73 -10.87 3.13 -14.27
CA GLY A 73 -9.74 2.72 -15.14
C GLY A 73 -8.39 2.74 -14.41
N GLY A 74 -8.35 2.24 -13.18
CA GLY A 74 -7.13 2.13 -12.38
C GLY A 74 -6.79 3.34 -11.54
N LYS A 75 -7.68 4.32 -11.43
CA LYS A 75 -7.49 5.53 -10.62
C LYS A 75 -8.31 5.48 -9.35
N VAL A 76 -7.70 5.89 -8.24
CA VAL A 76 -8.33 6.00 -6.93
C VAL A 76 -8.06 7.39 -6.38
N GLY A 77 -9.08 8.04 -5.83
CA GLY A 77 -9.00 9.38 -5.30
C GLY A 77 -8.48 9.48 -3.86
N GLY A 78 -8.67 10.65 -3.26
CA GLY A 78 -8.30 10.93 -1.88
C GLY A 78 -6.79 10.82 -1.65
N MET A 79 -6.40 10.12 -0.59
CA MET A 79 -4.97 9.94 -0.25
C MET A 79 -4.16 9.13 -1.27
N TRP A 80 -4.85 8.48 -2.22
CA TRP A 80 -4.25 7.65 -3.26
C TRP A 80 -4.18 8.34 -4.61
N GLU A 81 -4.71 9.56 -4.71
CA GLU A 81 -4.72 10.32 -5.95
C GLU A 81 -3.30 10.49 -6.52
N GLY A 82 -3.14 10.13 -7.78
CA GLY A 82 -1.85 10.18 -8.49
C GLY A 82 -0.81 9.15 -8.06
N ARG A 83 -1.16 8.21 -7.16
CA ARG A 83 -0.25 7.12 -6.76
C ARG A 83 -0.38 5.92 -7.69
N PRO A 84 0.74 5.26 -8.04
CA PRO A 84 0.71 4.05 -8.86
C PRO A 84 0.13 2.90 -8.04
N LEU A 85 -1.09 2.49 -8.40
CA LEU A 85 -1.81 1.38 -7.78
C LEU A 85 -2.08 0.28 -8.79
N LEU A 86 -2.03 -0.96 -8.32
CA LEU A 86 -2.53 -2.14 -8.99
C LEU A 86 -3.45 -2.93 -8.06
N LEU A 87 -4.29 -3.78 -8.62
CA LEU A 87 -4.96 -4.83 -7.86
C LEU A 87 -4.19 -6.12 -8.07
N LEU A 88 -3.83 -6.76 -6.95
CA LEU A 88 -3.18 -8.05 -6.92
C LEU A 88 -4.17 -9.11 -6.46
N THR A 89 -4.43 -10.12 -7.28
CA THR A 89 -5.22 -11.29 -6.89
C THR A 89 -4.33 -12.48 -6.68
N THR A 90 -4.32 -13.03 -5.47
CA THR A 90 -3.56 -14.19 -5.05
C THR A 90 -4.47 -15.36 -4.70
N THR A 91 -3.98 -16.59 -4.80
CA THR A 91 -4.65 -17.80 -4.31
C THR A 91 -4.23 -18.05 -2.87
N GLY A 92 -5.20 -18.22 -1.97
CA GLY A 92 -4.95 -18.42 -0.53
C GLY A 92 -4.15 -19.68 -0.26
N ALA A 93 -3.02 -19.56 0.45
CA ALA A 93 -2.10 -20.67 0.74
C ALA A 93 -2.74 -21.85 1.52
N LYS A 94 -3.87 -21.60 2.19
CA LYS A 94 -4.59 -22.62 3.01
C LYS A 94 -6.03 -22.85 2.56
N SER A 95 -6.61 -21.88 1.86
CA SER A 95 -8.05 -21.89 1.54
C SER A 95 -8.33 -22.12 0.06
N ASP A 96 -7.31 -22.01 -0.79
CA ASP A 96 -7.42 -21.99 -2.25
C ASP A 96 -8.38 -20.93 -2.81
N GLN A 97 -8.86 -20.04 -1.94
CA GLN A 97 -9.74 -18.95 -2.33
C GLN A 97 -8.95 -17.79 -2.94
N ARG A 98 -9.57 -17.13 -3.91
CA ARG A 98 -8.99 -15.93 -4.55
C ARG A 98 -9.17 -14.70 -3.64
N HIS A 99 -8.08 -13.97 -3.41
CA HIS A 99 -8.05 -12.75 -2.61
C HIS A 99 -7.45 -11.60 -3.39
N THR A 100 -8.23 -10.55 -3.59
CA THR A 100 -7.78 -9.34 -4.28
C THR A 100 -7.49 -8.21 -3.28
N ILE A 101 -6.35 -7.56 -3.44
CA ILE A 101 -5.95 -6.40 -2.63
C ILE A 101 -5.40 -5.29 -3.51
N PRO A 102 -5.59 -4.01 -3.15
CA PRO A 102 -4.87 -2.90 -3.76
C PRO A 102 -3.44 -2.84 -3.21
N ALA A 103 -2.49 -2.56 -4.09
CA ALA A 103 -1.08 -2.39 -3.72
C ALA A 103 -0.43 -1.28 -4.54
N MET A 104 0.44 -0.48 -3.88
CA MET A 104 1.34 0.41 -4.62
C MET A 104 2.40 -0.41 -5.34
N TYR A 105 2.72 0.02 -6.56
CA TYR A 105 3.78 -0.62 -7.34
C TYR A 105 4.85 0.39 -7.78
N LEU A 106 6.01 -0.12 -8.14
CA LEU A 106 7.10 0.59 -8.79
C LEU A 106 7.39 -0.07 -10.13
N PRO A 107 7.34 0.64 -11.26
CA PRO A 107 7.78 0.10 -12.55
C PRO A 107 9.29 -0.15 -12.56
N ASP A 108 9.71 -1.30 -13.11
CA ASP A 108 11.11 -1.69 -13.27
C ASP A 108 11.30 -2.49 -14.58
N GLY A 109 11.53 -1.78 -15.68
CA GLY A 109 11.52 -2.37 -17.03
C GLY A 109 10.16 -2.96 -17.38
N ASP A 110 10.15 -4.24 -17.73
CA ASP A 110 8.95 -4.97 -18.16
C ASP A 110 8.17 -5.60 -16.98
N ARG A 111 8.63 -5.38 -15.73
CA ARG A 111 8.02 -5.94 -14.53
C ARG A 111 7.52 -4.85 -13.58
N LEU A 112 6.58 -5.20 -12.74
CA LEU A 112 6.09 -4.35 -11.66
C LEU A 112 6.58 -4.88 -10.32
N LEU A 113 7.02 -3.97 -9.45
CA LEU A 113 7.49 -4.31 -8.10
C LEU A 113 6.43 -3.96 -7.07
N ILE A 114 6.16 -4.86 -6.14
CA ILE A 114 5.31 -4.61 -4.97
C ILE A 114 6.09 -4.91 -3.68
N PHE A 115 5.63 -4.34 -2.57
CA PHE A 115 6.39 -4.30 -1.32
C PHE A 115 5.54 -4.82 -0.16
N ALA A 116 5.97 -5.89 0.49
CA ALA A 116 5.22 -6.55 1.56
C ALA A 116 5.36 -5.83 2.91
N THR A 117 5.03 -4.53 2.94
CA THR A 117 5.27 -3.65 4.09
C THR A 117 4.38 -3.95 5.29
N LYS A 118 3.06 -4.15 5.08
CA LYS A 118 2.05 -4.25 6.16
C LYS A 118 2.19 -3.09 7.17
N GLY A 119 2.52 -1.86 6.67
CA GLY A 119 2.72 -0.69 7.53
C GLY A 119 3.90 -0.79 8.51
N GLY A 120 4.87 -1.68 8.26
CA GLY A 120 5.99 -1.93 9.18
C GLY A 120 5.66 -2.92 10.31
N ALA A 121 4.56 -3.66 10.23
CA ALA A 121 4.23 -4.70 11.21
C ALA A 121 5.31 -5.81 11.27
N PRO A 122 5.48 -6.49 12.43
CA PRO A 122 6.50 -7.54 12.60
C PRO A 122 6.25 -8.79 11.76
N SER A 123 5.01 -9.02 11.29
CA SER A 123 4.66 -10.14 10.41
C SER A 123 4.47 -9.70 8.97
N HIS A 124 4.66 -10.62 8.02
CA HIS A 124 4.32 -10.40 6.63
C HIS A 124 2.80 -10.28 6.43
N PRO A 125 2.33 -9.60 5.36
CA PRO A 125 0.93 -9.62 4.98
C PRO A 125 0.50 -11.00 4.46
N ASP A 126 -0.78 -11.32 4.56
CA ASP A 126 -1.31 -12.64 4.19
C ASP A 126 -1.11 -12.94 2.70
N TRP A 127 -1.27 -11.93 1.84
CA TRP A 127 -1.05 -12.05 0.41
C TRP A 127 0.42 -12.44 0.04
N TYR A 128 1.39 -12.06 0.88
CA TYR A 128 2.78 -12.49 0.70
C TYR A 128 2.93 -14.00 0.91
N HIS A 129 2.31 -14.55 1.94
CA HIS A 129 2.31 -16.00 2.17
C HIS A 129 1.58 -16.74 1.06
N ASN A 130 0.51 -16.14 0.51
CA ASN A 130 -0.23 -16.70 -0.61
C ASN A 130 0.66 -16.81 -1.86
N LEU A 131 1.32 -15.71 -2.27
CA LEU A 131 2.16 -15.73 -3.48
C LEU A 131 3.45 -16.57 -3.33
N VAL A 132 3.95 -16.77 -2.09
CA VAL A 132 5.06 -17.71 -1.86
C VAL A 132 4.61 -19.15 -2.06
N ALA A 133 3.38 -19.49 -1.66
CA ALA A 133 2.80 -20.81 -1.85
C ALA A 133 2.33 -21.03 -3.32
N HIS A 134 1.74 -19.99 -3.92
CA HIS A 134 1.17 -19.98 -5.27
C HIS A 134 1.67 -18.75 -6.02
N PRO A 135 2.81 -18.83 -6.74
CA PRO A 135 3.44 -17.66 -7.38
C PRO A 135 2.68 -17.12 -8.59
N GLU A 136 1.69 -17.86 -9.08
CA GLU A 136 0.82 -17.41 -10.16
C GLU A 136 -0.25 -16.46 -9.62
N VAL A 137 -0.24 -15.24 -10.14
CA VAL A 137 -1.12 -14.16 -9.65
C VAL A 137 -1.78 -13.44 -10.83
N THR A 138 -2.94 -12.84 -10.58
CA THR A 138 -3.56 -11.94 -11.55
C THR A 138 -3.28 -10.50 -11.15
N VAL A 139 -2.89 -9.68 -12.11
CA VAL A 139 -2.59 -8.26 -11.95
C VAL A 139 -3.58 -7.43 -12.76
N GLU A 140 -4.21 -6.44 -12.09
CA GLU A 140 -4.99 -5.40 -12.77
C GLU A 140 -4.24 -4.08 -12.61
N VAL A 141 -3.84 -3.44 -13.72
CA VAL A 141 -3.18 -2.13 -13.73
C VAL A 141 -3.77 -1.24 -14.82
N GLY A 142 -4.24 -0.04 -14.44
CA GLY A 142 -5.03 0.77 -15.35
C GLY A 142 -6.30 0.03 -15.78
N THR A 143 -6.45 -0.20 -17.08
CA THR A 143 -7.56 -0.97 -17.67
C THR A 143 -7.16 -2.38 -18.10
N GLU A 144 -5.89 -2.76 -17.89
CA GLU A 144 -5.38 -4.08 -18.28
C GLU A 144 -5.51 -5.08 -17.14
N THR A 145 -5.80 -6.34 -17.50
CA THR A 145 -5.75 -7.49 -16.61
C THR A 145 -4.93 -8.58 -17.26
N TYR A 146 -3.95 -9.14 -16.54
CA TYR A 146 -3.08 -10.20 -17.03
C TYR A 146 -2.58 -11.12 -15.92
N GLU A 147 -2.19 -12.34 -16.31
CA GLU A 147 -1.52 -13.27 -15.40
C GLU A 147 -0.03 -12.94 -15.32
N ALA A 148 0.50 -13.03 -14.11
CA ALA A 148 1.90 -12.78 -13.81
C ALA A 148 2.48 -13.89 -12.93
N THR A 149 3.80 -14.02 -12.95
CA THR A 149 4.55 -14.82 -11.99
C THR A 149 5.18 -13.89 -10.96
N ALA A 150 4.95 -14.16 -9.69
CA ALA A 150 5.51 -13.41 -8.57
C ALA A 150 6.84 -14.03 -8.12
N THR A 151 7.92 -13.25 -8.14
CA THR A 151 9.26 -13.66 -7.71
C THR A 151 9.71 -12.79 -6.53
N VAL A 152 10.07 -13.43 -5.41
CA VAL A 152 10.61 -12.70 -4.25
C VAL A 152 12.07 -12.36 -4.51
N LEU A 153 12.38 -11.06 -4.55
CA LEU A 153 13.74 -10.57 -4.75
C LEU A 153 14.54 -10.63 -3.45
N THR A 154 15.82 -10.94 -3.56
CA THR A 154 16.75 -11.08 -2.43
C THR A 154 18.05 -10.31 -2.66
N GLY A 155 18.92 -10.27 -1.63
CA GLY A 155 20.26 -9.69 -1.75
C GLY A 155 20.28 -8.20 -2.11
N GLU A 156 21.28 -7.82 -2.87
CA GLU A 156 21.53 -6.43 -3.28
C GLU A 156 20.44 -5.86 -4.18
N GLU A 157 19.85 -6.69 -5.04
CA GLU A 157 18.77 -6.27 -5.92
C GLU A 157 17.57 -5.80 -5.11
N ARG A 158 17.13 -6.62 -4.14
CA ARG A 158 16.07 -6.24 -3.19
C ARG A 158 16.39 -4.93 -2.50
N ASP A 159 17.61 -4.78 -2.00
CA ASP A 159 18.00 -3.61 -1.19
C ASP A 159 18.01 -2.33 -2.02
N ARG A 160 18.56 -2.38 -3.22
CA ARG A 160 18.56 -1.28 -4.18
C ARG A 160 17.14 -0.85 -4.57
N LEU A 161 16.26 -1.80 -4.88
CA LEU A 161 14.89 -1.50 -5.32
C LEU A 161 14.02 -1.00 -4.17
N TYR A 162 14.23 -1.50 -2.95
CA TYR A 162 13.55 -0.97 -1.77
C TYR A 162 13.99 0.46 -1.45
N ALA A 163 15.29 0.74 -1.53
CA ALA A 163 15.82 2.09 -1.34
C ALA A 163 15.23 3.07 -2.36
N ARG A 164 15.17 2.68 -3.65
CA ARG A 164 14.52 3.49 -4.70
C ARG A 164 13.06 3.80 -4.39
N GLN A 165 12.31 2.82 -3.88
CA GLN A 165 10.92 3.05 -3.45
C GLN A 165 10.84 4.01 -2.28
N ALA A 166 11.74 3.89 -1.30
CA ALA A 166 11.78 4.77 -0.13
C ALA A 166 12.20 6.21 -0.47
N GLU A 167 13.02 6.41 -1.50
CA GLU A 167 13.35 7.73 -2.04
C GLU A 167 12.12 8.41 -2.66
N LEU A 168 11.34 7.67 -3.45
CA LEU A 168 10.12 8.17 -4.08
C LEU A 168 8.98 8.38 -3.08
N TYR A 169 8.89 7.51 -2.08
CA TYR A 169 7.83 7.48 -1.07
C TYR A 169 8.43 7.26 0.32
N PRO A 170 8.82 8.33 1.03
CA PRO A 170 9.56 8.25 2.31
C PRO A 170 8.91 7.37 3.38
N GLN A 171 7.58 7.20 3.35
CA GLN A 171 6.88 6.30 4.27
C GLN A 171 7.37 4.84 4.20
N PHE A 172 7.93 4.39 3.07
CA PHE A 172 8.49 3.04 2.97
C PHE A 172 9.76 2.90 3.81
N GLY A 173 10.59 3.95 3.89
CA GLY A 173 11.73 4.01 4.80
C GLY A 173 11.29 3.91 6.27
N ASP A 174 10.19 4.59 6.64
CA ASP A 174 9.65 4.52 8.00
C ASP A 174 9.05 3.15 8.32
N TYR A 175 8.43 2.47 7.35
CA TYR A 175 7.96 1.10 7.55
C TYR A 175 9.12 0.13 7.86
N GLN A 176 10.27 0.27 7.18
CA GLN A 176 11.43 -0.58 7.45
C GLN A 176 12.04 -0.30 8.84
N LYS A 177 12.01 0.95 9.32
CA LYS A 177 12.48 1.31 10.66
C LYS A 177 11.61 0.74 11.79
N ARG A 178 10.32 0.50 11.53
CA ARG A 178 9.36 -0.03 12.52
C ARG A 178 9.47 -1.52 12.76
N THR A 179 10.24 -2.25 11.96
CA THR A 179 10.34 -3.71 12.05
C THR A 179 11.77 -4.19 11.86
N THR A 180 12.15 -5.24 12.57
CA THR A 180 13.43 -5.92 12.41
C THR A 180 13.47 -6.86 11.21
N ARG A 181 12.29 -7.28 10.70
CA ARG A 181 12.24 -8.11 9.50
C ARG A 181 12.63 -7.30 8.27
N LYS A 182 13.35 -7.91 7.36
CA LYS A 182 13.59 -7.33 6.03
C LYS A 182 12.29 -7.38 5.24
N ILE A 183 11.73 -6.21 4.87
CA ILE A 183 10.48 -6.14 4.11
C ILE A 183 10.73 -6.67 2.70
N PRO A 184 10.00 -7.72 2.23
CA PRO A 184 10.20 -8.29 0.92
C PRO A 184 9.82 -7.33 -0.22
N VAL A 185 10.58 -7.41 -1.31
CA VAL A 185 10.25 -6.82 -2.61
C VAL A 185 9.91 -7.99 -3.54
N ILE A 186 8.81 -7.88 -4.25
CA ILE A 186 8.31 -8.91 -5.15
C ILE A 186 8.22 -8.35 -6.55
N ALA A 187 8.85 -9.01 -7.51
CA ALA A 187 8.70 -8.74 -8.92
C ALA A 187 7.49 -9.50 -9.46
N LEU A 188 6.65 -8.82 -10.23
CA LEU A 188 5.52 -9.37 -10.97
C LEU A 188 5.88 -9.34 -12.45
N GLU A 189 6.16 -10.48 -13.02
CA GLU A 189 6.54 -10.66 -14.41
C GLU A 189 5.35 -11.17 -15.21
N ARG A 190 4.95 -10.43 -16.26
CA ARG A 190 3.83 -10.84 -17.12
C ARG A 190 4.14 -12.20 -17.77
N ARG A 191 3.22 -13.14 -17.65
CA ARG A 191 3.32 -14.42 -18.33
C ARG A 191 3.08 -14.21 -19.82
N LYS A 192 4.01 -14.71 -20.63
CA LYS A 192 3.80 -14.79 -22.08
C LYS A 192 2.84 -15.94 -22.33
N GLY A 193 1.71 -15.64 -22.95
CA GLY A 193 0.76 -16.63 -23.41
C GLY A 193 1.32 -17.42 -24.58
#